data_534978f89fb27e392bca1b5cfc4a79bf
#
_entry.id   534978f89fb27e392bca1b5cfc4a79bf
#
_cell.length_a   1.000
_cell.length_b   1.000
_cell.length_c   1.000
_cell.angle_alpha   90.00
_cell.angle_beta   90.00
_cell.angle_gamma   90.00
#
_symmetry.space_group_name_H-M   'P 1'
#
loop_
_entity.id
_entity.type
_entity.pdbx_description
1 polymer ?
#
loop_
_entity_poly.entity_id
_entity_poly.type
_entity_poly.pdbx_seq_one_letter_code
_entity_poly.pdbx_strand_id
1 'polypeptide(L)'
;EKFNNNMLEFKSMLEKYLLNLDSISEGNFSIIKNLGLIRSEYYSLYMNEDISKILLYLCNFNGYLMNIKAINKNILENKITKAVYIEGNTKMKNMYYPEIREKIVKNSIILKNNKLITGVNASGKTTLIKTVLLNILLSQQIGYGYYDKGKLKLYDKLHSYLNIPDTSNRDSLFQAEARRCKLILDDIILNKNKEHFCIFDELYSGTNPIEASMAGYGYLKYLNKC
;
A
#
# COMPACT_ATOMS: atom_id res chain seq x y z
N GLU A 1 15.65 24.59 3.16
CA GLU A 1 16.46 25.08 4.30
C GLU A 1 16.37 24.13 5.48
N LYS A 2 15.19 23.90 6.08
CA LYS A 2 14.98 22.99 7.23
C LYS A 2 15.49 21.55 6.96
N PHE A 3 15.28 21.03 5.76
CA PHE A 3 15.77 19.70 5.35
C PHE A 3 17.31 19.62 5.35
N ASN A 4 17.97 20.63 4.79
CA ASN A 4 19.44 20.69 4.74
C ASN A 4 20.05 20.77 6.15
N ASN A 5 19.45 21.56 7.03
CA ASN A 5 19.90 21.69 8.40
C ASN A 5 19.79 20.38 9.18
N ASN A 6 18.66 19.68 9.06
CA ASN A 6 18.49 18.36 9.66
C ASN A 6 19.52 17.33 9.11
N MET A 7 19.80 17.37 7.81
CA MET A 7 20.79 16.47 7.21
C MET A 7 22.22 16.74 7.68
N LEU A 8 22.57 18.02 7.88
CA LEU A 8 23.88 18.41 8.43
C LEU A 8 24.03 18.00 9.90
N GLU A 9 22.98 18.19 10.71
CA GLU A 9 22.94 17.75 12.09
C GLU A 9 23.07 16.22 12.18
N PHE A 10 22.31 15.46 11.37
CA PHE A 10 22.38 14.00 11.31
C PHE A 10 23.77 13.51 10.86
N LYS A 11 24.38 14.18 9.89
CA LYS A 11 25.74 13.88 9.45
C LYS A 11 26.73 14.03 10.61
N SER A 12 26.70 15.15 11.31
CA SER A 12 27.58 15.42 12.47
C SER A 12 27.42 14.39 13.58
N MET A 13 26.19 13.97 13.87
CA MET A 13 25.93 12.94 14.88
C MET A 13 26.47 11.57 14.46
N LEU A 14 26.29 11.17 13.20
CA LEU A 14 26.78 9.88 12.68
C LEU A 14 28.30 9.86 12.54
N GLU A 15 28.94 10.96 12.13
CA GLU A 15 30.40 11.04 12.01
C GLU A 15 31.11 10.76 13.33
N LYS A 16 30.53 11.22 14.45
CA LYS A 16 31.06 10.91 15.79
C LYS A 16 31.11 9.41 16.09
N TYR A 17 30.10 8.66 15.65
CA TYR A 17 30.09 7.19 15.83
C TYR A 17 30.98 6.47 14.81
N LEU A 18 31.04 6.95 13.56
CA LEU A 18 31.91 6.38 12.52
C LEU A 18 33.40 6.48 12.89
N LEU A 19 33.83 7.61 13.46
CA LEU A 19 35.22 7.79 13.93
C LEU A 19 35.62 6.74 14.97
N ASN A 20 34.70 6.36 15.85
CA ASN A 20 34.96 5.29 16.82
C ASN A 20 35.06 3.91 16.18
N LEU A 21 34.27 3.64 15.12
CA LEU A 21 34.30 2.39 14.38
C LEU A 21 35.54 2.27 13.49
N ASP A 22 35.99 3.34 12.86
CA ASP A 22 37.20 3.36 12.02
C ASP A 22 38.46 3.03 12.84
N SER A 23 38.50 3.43 14.10
CA SER A 23 39.60 3.08 15.01
C SER A 23 39.68 1.57 15.33
N ILE A 24 38.64 0.80 15.04
CA ILE A 24 38.50 -0.64 15.32
C ILE A 24 38.94 -1.49 14.11
N SER A 25 39.01 -0.92 12.90
CA SER A 25 39.16 -1.68 11.65
C SER A 25 40.57 -2.15 11.32
N GLU A 26 41.59 -1.76 12.09
CA GLU A 26 42.99 -2.10 11.80
C GLU A 26 43.48 -3.38 12.50
N GLY A 27 43.30 -4.53 11.85
CA GLY A 27 43.99 -5.80 12.12
C GLY A 27 43.22 -6.83 12.97
N ASN A 28 43.39 -8.11 12.60
CA ASN A 28 42.68 -9.27 13.22
C ASN A 28 42.90 -9.44 14.72
N PHE A 29 44.02 -8.97 15.29
CA PHE A 29 44.30 -9.01 16.73
C PHE A 29 43.63 -7.86 17.52
N SER A 30 43.27 -6.76 16.87
CA SER A 30 42.64 -5.63 17.51
C SER A 30 41.15 -5.92 17.84
N ILE A 31 40.51 -6.81 17.10
CA ILE A 31 39.10 -7.19 17.32
C ILE A 31 38.90 -7.79 18.72
N ILE A 32 39.80 -8.69 19.15
CA ILE A 32 39.73 -9.34 20.48
C ILE A 32 39.99 -8.34 21.61
N LYS A 33 40.97 -7.43 21.44
CA LYS A 33 41.29 -6.38 22.41
C LYS A 33 40.17 -5.37 22.54
N ASN A 34 39.49 -5.08 21.45
CA ASN A 34 38.45 -4.05 21.37
C ASN A 34 37.01 -4.60 21.49
N LEU A 35 36.86 -5.91 21.80
CA LEU A 35 35.53 -6.54 21.90
C LEU A 35 34.58 -5.81 22.86
N GLY A 36 35.10 -5.32 23.99
CA GLY A 36 34.35 -4.51 24.95
C GLY A 36 33.88 -3.18 24.38
N LEU A 37 34.76 -2.51 23.62
CA LEU A 37 34.42 -1.24 22.95
C LEU A 37 33.39 -1.47 21.85
N ILE A 38 33.58 -2.46 21.00
CA ILE A 38 32.60 -2.82 19.93
C ILE A 38 31.24 -3.12 20.53
N ARG A 39 31.19 -3.87 21.62
CA ARG A 39 29.93 -4.21 22.30
C ARG A 39 29.28 -2.99 22.94
N SER A 40 30.07 -2.09 23.53
CA SER A 40 29.62 -0.82 24.10
C SER A 40 29.03 0.10 23.03
N GLU A 41 29.72 0.26 21.89
CA GLU A 41 29.23 1.08 20.79
C GLU A 41 27.97 0.47 20.15
N TYR A 42 27.93 -0.85 19.96
CA TYR A 42 26.72 -1.52 19.47
C TYR A 42 25.53 -1.33 20.41
N TYR A 43 25.77 -1.47 21.73
CA TYR A 43 24.73 -1.23 22.74
C TYR A 43 24.26 0.23 22.73
N SER A 44 25.17 1.18 22.62
CA SER A 44 24.88 2.61 22.55
C SER A 44 24.06 2.96 21.29
N LEU A 45 24.43 2.38 20.14
CA LEU A 45 23.67 2.52 18.90
C LEU A 45 22.24 1.97 19.01
N TYR A 46 22.10 0.80 19.64
CA TYR A 46 20.81 0.12 19.76
C TYR A 46 19.88 0.81 20.77
N MET A 47 20.44 1.33 21.87
CA MET A 47 19.68 1.96 22.96
C MET A 47 19.46 3.47 22.77
N ASN A 48 20.17 4.09 21.85
CA ASN A 48 20.03 5.52 21.59
C ASN A 48 18.85 5.80 20.68
N GLU A 49 17.77 6.35 21.27
CA GLU A 49 16.55 6.69 20.52
C GLU A 49 16.78 7.71 19.40
N ASP A 50 17.71 8.66 19.58
CA ASP A 50 17.97 9.69 18.58
C ASP A 50 18.67 9.11 17.35
N ILE A 51 19.60 8.18 17.55
CA ILE A 51 20.23 7.43 16.44
C ILE A 51 19.20 6.57 15.72
N SER A 52 18.32 5.89 16.45
CA SER A 52 17.23 5.11 15.84
C SER A 52 16.30 5.98 14.99
N LYS A 53 15.96 7.18 15.47
CA LYS A 53 15.16 8.16 14.69
C LYS A 53 15.90 8.63 13.43
N ILE A 54 17.20 8.92 13.54
CA ILE A 54 18.03 9.33 12.38
C ILE A 54 18.13 8.22 11.35
N LEU A 55 18.42 6.99 11.76
CA LEU A 55 18.49 5.84 10.86
C LEU A 55 17.16 5.59 10.16
N LEU A 56 16.04 5.65 10.90
CA LEU A 56 14.71 5.52 10.34
C LEU A 56 14.42 6.61 9.31
N TYR A 57 14.79 7.86 9.59
CA TYR A 57 14.65 8.97 8.67
C TYR A 57 15.46 8.77 7.39
N LEU A 58 16.73 8.34 7.50
CA LEU A 58 17.61 8.08 6.36
C LEU A 58 17.11 6.90 5.52
N CYS A 59 16.64 5.82 6.17
CA CYS A 59 16.03 4.69 5.47
C CYS A 59 14.77 5.10 4.71
N ASN A 60 13.90 5.89 5.35
CA ASN A 60 12.68 6.41 4.71
C ASN A 60 13.01 7.34 3.54
N PHE A 61 14.01 8.21 3.70
CA PHE A 61 14.46 9.11 2.62
C PHE A 61 15.05 8.33 1.44
N ASN A 62 15.91 7.34 1.72
CA ASN A 62 16.44 6.47 0.67
C ASN A 62 15.33 5.68 -0.04
N GLY A 63 14.38 5.13 0.72
CA GLY A 63 13.18 4.48 0.17
C GLY A 63 12.38 5.41 -0.74
N TYR A 64 12.21 6.66 -0.35
CA TYR A 64 11.54 7.67 -1.17
C TYR A 64 12.29 7.93 -2.49
N LEU A 65 13.62 8.08 -2.44
CA LEU A 65 14.44 8.25 -3.64
C LEU A 65 14.39 7.02 -4.56
N MET A 66 14.41 5.81 -3.99
CA MET A 66 14.27 4.58 -4.76
C MET A 66 12.90 4.50 -5.44
N ASN A 67 11.83 4.89 -4.76
CA ASN A 67 10.49 4.95 -5.35
C ASN A 67 10.42 5.95 -6.52
N ILE A 68 10.99 7.16 -6.37
CA ILE A 68 11.04 8.14 -7.46
C ILE A 68 11.82 7.58 -8.67
N LYS A 69 12.97 6.94 -8.44
CA LYS A 69 13.77 6.31 -9.50
C LYS A 69 12.97 5.21 -10.20
N ALA A 70 12.26 4.37 -9.45
CA ALA A 70 11.43 3.30 -10.00
C ALA A 70 10.26 3.86 -10.83
N ILE A 71 9.58 4.90 -10.35
CA ILE A 71 8.51 5.60 -11.09
C ILE A 71 9.06 6.16 -12.40
N ASN A 72 10.18 6.89 -12.35
CA ASN A 72 10.80 7.47 -13.53
C ASN A 72 11.20 6.39 -14.55
N LYS A 73 11.79 5.28 -14.10
CA LYS A 73 12.10 4.13 -14.95
C LYS A 73 10.84 3.59 -15.64
N ASN A 74 9.74 3.39 -14.90
CA ASN A 74 8.48 2.89 -15.48
C ASN A 74 7.86 3.88 -16.49
N ILE A 75 8.04 5.20 -16.29
CA ILE A 75 7.62 6.22 -17.26
C ILE A 75 8.44 6.10 -18.54
N LEU A 76 9.77 6.04 -18.44
CA LEU A 76 10.68 5.93 -19.58
C LEU A 76 10.47 4.64 -20.38
N GLU A 77 10.13 3.56 -19.70
CA GLU A 77 9.80 2.27 -20.32
C GLU A 77 8.33 2.20 -20.85
N ASN A 78 7.56 3.28 -20.77
CA ASN A 78 6.15 3.37 -21.16
C ASN A 78 5.26 2.31 -20.47
N LYS A 79 5.61 1.87 -19.27
CA LYS A 79 4.84 0.92 -18.46
C LYS A 79 3.68 1.58 -17.74
N ILE A 80 3.82 2.86 -17.38
CA ILE A 80 2.79 3.65 -16.73
C ILE A 80 2.47 4.90 -17.52
N THR A 81 1.22 5.32 -17.50
CA THR A 81 0.71 6.48 -18.25
C THR A 81 0.13 7.50 -17.28
N LYS A 82 0.31 8.77 -17.60
CA LYS A 82 -0.23 9.89 -16.80
C LYS A 82 -1.76 9.85 -16.73
N ALA A 83 -2.28 10.03 -15.53
CA ALA A 83 -3.71 10.16 -15.26
C ALA A 83 -4.25 11.52 -15.73
N VAL A 84 -5.50 11.54 -16.20
CA VAL A 84 -6.27 12.75 -16.43
C VAL A 84 -7.43 12.76 -15.42
N TYR A 85 -7.48 13.76 -14.57
CA TYR A 85 -8.55 13.88 -13.59
C TYR A 85 -9.77 14.57 -14.20
N ILE A 86 -10.95 14.05 -13.89
CA ILE A 86 -12.24 14.52 -14.41
C ILE A 86 -13.29 14.48 -13.31
N GLU A 87 -14.32 15.30 -13.43
CA GLU A 87 -15.51 15.27 -12.54
C GLU A 87 -16.49 14.14 -12.90
N GLY A 88 -16.28 13.45 -13.99
CA GLY A 88 -17.15 12.37 -14.49
C GLY A 88 -16.74 10.98 -14.00
N ASN A 89 -17.22 9.98 -14.70
CA ASN A 89 -16.97 8.58 -14.36
C ASN A 89 -15.53 8.15 -14.66
N THR A 90 -14.89 7.45 -13.75
CA THR A 90 -13.58 6.83 -13.96
C THR A 90 -13.62 5.87 -15.14
N LYS A 91 -12.67 6.04 -16.07
CA LYS A 91 -12.49 5.21 -17.26
C LYS A 91 -11.03 4.84 -17.38
N MET A 92 -10.74 3.56 -17.44
CA MET A 92 -9.38 3.05 -17.67
C MET A 92 -9.41 2.12 -18.87
N LYS A 93 -8.54 2.40 -19.88
CA LYS A 93 -8.41 1.60 -21.09
C LYS A 93 -7.14 0.78 -21.01
N ASN A 94 -7.27 -0.52 -21.27
CA ASN A 94 -6.15 -1.45 -21.32
C ASN A 94 -5.30 -1.44 -20.03
N MET A 95 -5.98 -1.39 -18.87
CA MET A 95 -5.32 -1.52 -17.57
C MET A 95 -4.86 -2.94 -17.34
N TYR A 96 -3.77 -3.10 -16.60
CA TYR A 96 -3.20 -4.41 -16.28
C TYR A 96 -2.59 -4.43 -14.87
N TYR A 97 -2.42 -5.65 -14.35
CA TYR A 97 -1.82 -5.88 -13.03
C TYR A 97 -0.29 -6.04 -13.17
N PRO A 98 0.51 -5.17 -12.57
CA PRO A 98 1.95 -5.09 -12.83
C PRO A 98 2.77 -6.27 -12.29
N GLU A 99 2.25 -7.03 -11.33
CA GLU A 99 2.94 -8.21 -10.79
C GLU A 99 2.98 -9.38 -11.78
N ILE A 100 2.02 -9.43 -12.71
CA ILE A 100 1.98 -10.48 -13.75
C ILE A 100 2.93 -10.04 -14.87
N ARG A 101 4.10 -10.68 -14.95
CA ARG A 101 5.13 -10.38 -15.95
C ARG A 101 4.95 -11.15 -17.25
N GLU A 102 4.39 -12.35 -17.17
CA GLU A 102 4.12 -13.22 -18.32
C GLU A 102 2.63 -13.22 -18.67
N LYS A 103 2.29 -13.19 -19.95
CA LYS A 103 0.91 -13.20 -20.44
C LYS A 103 0.01 -12.12 -19.83
N ILE A 104 0.49 -10.87 -19.91
CA ILE A 104 -0.25 -9.70 -19.41
C ILE A 104 -1.61 -9.61 -20.10
N VAL A 105 -2.69 -9.72 -19.32
CA VAL A 105 -4.07 -9.53 -19.79
C VAL A 105 -4.46 -8.09 -19.51
N LYS A 106 -4.76 -7.33 -20.58
CA LYS A 106 -5.24 -5.97 -20.51
C LYS A 106 -6.76 -5.91 -20.50
N ASN A 107 -7.33 -5.16 -19.55
CA ASN A 107 -8.77 -4.97 -19.42
C ASN A 107 -9.14 -3.49 -19.47
N SER A 108 -10.36 -3.20 -19.90
CA SER A 108 -10.89 -1.83 -19.88
C SER A 108 -12.14 -1.76 -19.02
N ILE A 109 -12.29 -0.67 -18.25
CA ILE A 109 -13.43 -0.50 -17.37
C ILE A 109 -13.95 0.94 -17.41
N ILE A 110 -15.27 1.08 -17.21
CA ILE A 110 -15.95 2.36 -16.97
C ILE A 110 -16.75 2.21 -15.68
N LEU A 111 -16.40 2.99 -14.67
CA LEU A 111 -17.06 3.01 -13.36
C LEU A 111 -18.16 4.08 -13.35
N LYS A 112 -19.27 3.78 -14.06
CA LYS A 112 -20.46 4.67 -14.08
C LYS A 112 -21.40 4.37 -12.89
N ASN A 113 -21.59 3.08 -12.61
CA ASN A 113 -22.46 2.57 -11.56
C ASN A 113 -21.70 1.47 -10.80
N ASN A 114 -22.30 0.98 -9.71
CA ASN A 114 -21.81 -0.23 -9.04
C ASN A 114 -21.64 -1.38 -10.02
N LYS A 115 -20.56 -2.11 -9.91
CA LYS A 115 -20.21 -3.23 -10.80
C LYS A 115 -20.21 -4.54 -10.03
N LEU A 116 -20.95 -5.51 -10.51
CA LEU A 116 -20.87 -6.88 -10.06
C LEU A 116 -20.05 -7.67 -11.07
N ILE A 117 -18.99 -8.33 -10.60
CA ILE A 117 -18.10 -9.15 -11.40
C ILE A 117 -18.36 -10.62 -11.05
N THR A 118 -18.83 -11.38 -12.01
CA THR A 118 -19.10 -12.82 -11.86
C THR A 118 -18.25 -13.62 -12.84
N GLY A 119 -18.01 -14.87 -12.53
CA GLY A 119 -17.26 -15.79 -13.40
C GLY A 119 -16.79 -17.02 -12.65
N VAL A 120 -16.31 -18.03 -13.38
CA VAL A 120 -15.78 -19.27 -12.81
C VAL A 120 -14.54 -19.01 -11.94
N ASN A 121 -14.21 -19.96 -11.06
CA ASN A 121 -13.00 -19.87 -10.27
C ASN A 121 -11.76 -19.83 -11.18
N ALA A 122 -10.72 -19.16 -10.74
CA ALA A 122 -9.49 -18.92 -11.50
C ALA A 122 -9.65 -18.14 -12.83
N SER A 123 -10.81 -17.48 -13.07
CA SER A 123 -11.01 -16.64 -14.26
C SER A 123 -10.37 -15.25 -14.19
N GLY A 124 -9.71 -14.91 -13.08
CA GLY A 124 -9.05 -13.62 -12.88
C GLY A 124 -9.91 -12.52 -12.26
N LYS A 125 -11.06 -12.86 -11.63
CA LYS A 125 -11.93 -11.88 -10.93
C LYS A 125 -11.18 -11.04 -9.91
N THR A 126 -10.52 -11.69 -8.97
CA THR A 126 -9.70 -11.05 -7.93
C THR A 126 -8.58 -10.19 -8.52
N THR A 127 -7.92 -10.68 -9.59
CA THR A 127 -6.87 -9.92 -10.29
C THR A 127 -7.44 -8.65 -10.92
N LEU A 128 -8.61 -8.74 -11.56
CA LEU A 128 -9.27 -7.58 -12.16
C LEU A 128 -9.62 -6.53 -11.09
N ILE A 129 -10.19 -6.97 -9.97
CA ILE A 129 -10.56 -6.11 -8.84
C ILE A 129 -9.31 -5.42 -8.26
N LYS A 130 -8.23 -6.19 -8.00
CA LYS A 130 -6.94 -5.65 -7.54
C LYS A 130 -6.34 -4.67 -8.54
N THR A 131 -6.46 -4.95 -9.84
CA THR A 131 -5.99 -4.05 -10.91
C THR A 131 -6.68 -2.71 -10.87
N VAL A 132 -8.01 -2.69 -10.71
CA VAL A 132 -8.80 -1.45 -10.60
C VAL A 132 -8.36 -0.64 -9.40
N LEU A 133 -8.32 -1.25 -8.22
CA LEU A 133 -7.95 -0.58 -6.97
C LEU A 133 -6.52 0.00 -7.04
N LEU A 134 -5.56 -0.82 -7.49
CA LEU A 134 -4.16 -0.42 -7.60
C LEU A 134 -4.00 0.78 -8.54
N ASN A 135 -4.67 0.76 -9.70
CA ASN A 135 -4.57 1.85 -10.66
C ASN A 135 -5.24 3.14 -10.17
N ILE A 136 -6.35 3.07 -9.44
CA ILE A 136 -6.95 4.25 -8.78
C ILE A 136 -5.98 4.79 -7.73
N LEU A 137 -5.47 3.93 -6.85
CA LEU A 137 -4.54 4.30 -5.79
C LEU A 137 -3.28 4.98 -6.34
N LEU A 138 -2.59 4.36 -7.29
CA LEU A 138 -1.38 4.91 -7.90
C LEU A 138 -1.66 6.22 -8.63
N SER A 139 -2.75 6.28 -9.40
CA SER A 139 -3.11 7.52 -10.09
C SER A 139 -3.33 8.67 -9.12
N GLN A 140 -3.98 8.44 -7.97
CA GLN A 140 -4.21 9.49 -6.97
C GLN A 140 -2.94 9.85 -6.19
N GLN A 141 -2.03 8.89 -5.96
CA GLN A 141 -0.81 9.15 -5.20
C GLN A 141 0.32 9.78 -6.02
N ILE A 142 0.53 9.26 -7.24
CA ILE A 142 1.69 9.64 -8.06
C ILE A 142 1.33 10.23 -9.42
N GLY A 143 0.04 10.31 -9.75
CA GLY A 143 -0.44 10.84 -11.03
C GLY A 143 -0.29 9.89 -12.22
N TYR A 144 0.08 8.63 -12.01
CA TYR A 144 0.32 7.62 -13.07
C TYR A 144 -0.33 6.29 -12.70
N GLY A 145 -0.65 5.47 -13.72
CA GLY A 145 -1.16 4.12 -13.53
C GLY A 145 -0.78 3.19 -14.68
N TYR A 146 -0.95 1.89 -14.45
CA TYR A 146 -0.68 0.80 -15.40
C TYR A 146 -1.87 0.62 -16.34
N TYR A 147 -2.03 1.55 -17.29
CA TYR A 147 -3.05 1.55 -18.33
C TYR A 147 -2.56 2.36 -19.54
N ASP A 148 -3.16 2.15 -20.72
CA ASP A 148 -2.84 2.94 -21.90
C ASP A 148 -3.45 4.36 -21.82
N LYS A 149 -4.67 4.49 -21.25
CA LYS A 149 -5.34 5.78 -21.00
C LYS A 149 -6.18 5.68 -19.73
N GLY A 150 -6.00 6.65 -18.81
CA GLY A 150 -6.77 6.78 -17.57
C GLY A 150 -7.42 8.16 -17.44
N LYS A 151 -8.75 8.19 -17.36
CA LYS A 151 -9.54 9.34 -16.92
C LYS A 151 -10.17 8.99 -15.60
N LEU A 152 -9.81 9.68 -14.53
CA LEU A 152 -10.18 9.27 -13.17
C LEU A 152 -10.94 10.38 -12.45
N LYS A 153 -12.03 9.99 -11.80
CA LYS A 153 -12.67 10.76 -10.74
C LYS A 153 -11.79 10.64 -9.49
N LEU A 154 -11.65 11.71 -8.73
CA LEU A 154 -10.99 11.68 -7.44
C LEU A 154 -11.93 11.07 -6.38
N TYR A 155 -11.40 10.20 -5.56
CA TYR A 155 -12.09 9.60 -4.43
C TYR A 155 -11.40 10.06 -3.14
N ASP A 156 -12.17 10.54 -2.19
CA ASP A 156 -11.66 10.96 -0.87
C ASP A 156 -11.30 9.76 -0.01
N LYS A 157 -12.04 8.66 -0.19
CA LYS A 157 -11.92 7.45 0.62
C LYS A 157 -11.87 6.20 -0.27
N LEU A 158 -10.89 5.35 -0.02
CA LEU A 158 -10.75 4.06 -0.69
C LEU A 158 -10.94 2.94 0.35
N HIS A 159 -11.93 2.09 0.15
CA HIS A 159 -12.23 0.96 1.02
C HIS A 159 -11.97 -0.35 0.29
N SER A 160 -11.23 -1.24 0.94
CA SER A 160 -10.96 -2.56 0.39
C SER A 160 -11.40 -3.66 1.35
N TYR A 161 -12.12 -4.62 0.81
CA TYR A 161 -12.43 -5.88 1.45
C TYR A 161 -11.82 -6.98 0.59
N LEU A 162 -10.53 -7.19 0.75
CA LEU A 162 -9.71 -8.14 0.01
C LEU A 162 -8.89 -8.95 1.00
N ASN A 163 -8.85 -10.27 0.83
CA ASN A 163 -7.99 -11.17 1.61
C ASN A 163 -8.02 -10.87 3.11
N ILE A 164 -9.20 -11.00 3.72
CA ILE A 164 -9.34 -10.84 5.18
C ILE A 164 -8.53 -11.96 5.85
N PRO A 165 -7.50 -11.64 6.65
CA PRO A 165 -6.70 -12.67 7.29
C PRO A 165 -7.55 -13.41 8.32
N ASP A 166 -7.44 -14.72 8.35
CA ASP A 166 -7.95 -15.54 9.42
C ASP A 166 -7.13 -15.22 10.69
N THR A 167 -7.75 -14.49 11.61
CA THR A 167 -7.13 -14.15 12.90
C THR A 167 -7.33 -15.32 13.86
N SER A 168 -6.63 -16.39 13.61
CA SER A 168 -6.78 -17.76 14.13
C SER A 168 -6.83 -17.96 15.64
N ASN A 169 -6.79 -16.90 16.47
CA ASN A 169 -6.76 -17.07 17.93
C ASN A 169 -7.85 -16.31 18.71
N ARG A 170 -8.72 -15.51 18.09
CA ARG A 170 -9.74 -14.71 18.83
C ARG A 170 -11.11 -14.65 18.18
N ASP A 171 -11.19 -14.60 16.85
CA ASP A 171 -12.45 -14.45 16.12
C ASP A 171 -12.59 -15.55 15.05
N SER A 172 -13.80 -16.02 14.79
CA SER A 172 -14.06 -16.79 13.58
C SER A 172 -13.85 -15.89 12.34
N LEU A 173 -13.48 -16.49 11.20
CA LEU A 173 -13.33 -15.75 9.94
C LEU A 173 -14.56 -14.88 9.64
N PHE A 174 -15.75 -15.41 9.82
CA PHE A 174 -17.00 -14.67 9.65
C PHE A 174 -17.10 -13.42 10.55
N GLN A 175 -16.63 -13.50 11.81
CA GLN A 175 -16.63 -12.35 12.72
C GLN A 175 -15.63 -11.28 12.26
N ALA A 176 -14.45 -11.69 11.79
CA ALA A 176 -13.47 -10.76 11.23
C ALA A 176 -14.00 -10.05 9.98
N GLU A 177 -14.66 -10.80 9.11
CA GLU A 177 -15.34 -10.31 7.90
C GLU A 177 -16.46 -9.31 8.24
N ALA A 178 -17.32 -9.65 9.19
CA ALA A 178 -18.40 -8.77 9.66
C ALA A 178 -17.88 -7.48 10.29
N ARG A 179 -16.80 -7.58 11.08
CA ARG A 179 -16.12 -6.41 11.65
C ARG A 179 -15.57 -5.51 10.57
N ARG A 180 -14.94 -6.07 9.53
CA ARG A 180 -14.43 -5.29 8.40
C ARG A 180 -15.53 -4.57 7.65
N CYS A 181 -16.64 -5.26 7.37
CA CYS A 181 -17.83 -4.65 6.76
C CYS A 181 -18.38 -3.51 7.61
N LYS A 182 -18.46 -3.69 8.92
CA LYS A 182 -18.92 -2.65 9.86
C LYS A 182 -18.01 -1.42 9.81
N LEU A 183 -16.69 -1.59 9.87
CA LEU A 183 -15.73 -0.47 9.81
C LEU A 183 -15.88 0.34 8.53
N ILE A 184 -16.06 -0.31 7.38
CA ILE A 184 -16.30 0.37 6.10
C ILE A 184 -17.61 1.16 6.15
N LEU A 185 -18.67 0.55 6.66
CA LEU A 185 -19.98 1.17 6.76
C LEU A 185 -19.98 2.38 7.69
N ASP A 186 -19.36 2.24 8.87
CA ASP A 186 -19.25 3.32 9.87
C ASP A 186 -18.49 4.52 9.28
N ASP A 187 -17.38 4.29 8.54
CA ASP A 187 -16.63 5.38 7.90
C ASP A 187 -17.44 6.08 6.79
N ILE A 188 -18.23 5.33 6.00
CA ILE A 188 -19.12 5.89 4.98
C ILE A 188 -20.21 6.74 5.63
N ILE A 189 -20.82 6.24 6.70
CA ILE A 189 -21.90 6.97 7.42
C ILE A 189 -21.35 8.26 8.03
N LEU A 190 -20.16 8.21 8.62
CA LEU A 190 -19.50 9.38 9.22
C LEU A 190 -19.06 10.43 8.18
N ASN A 191 -18.77 10.00 6.97
CA ASN A 191 -18.20 10.83 5.92
C ASN A 191 -19.11 10.91 4.67
N LYS A 192 -20.42 11.00 4.84
CA LYS A 192 -21.41 11.00 3.72
C LYS A 192 -21.18 12.02 2.61
N ASN A 193 -20.51 13.13 2.93
CA ASN A 193 -20.22 14.20 1.97
C ASN A 193 -18.94 13.97 1.18
N LYS A 194 -18.29 12.80 1.36
CA LYS A 194 -17.06 12.43 0.69
C LYS A 194 -17.34 11.45 -0.44
N GLU A 195 -16.46 11.46 -1.44
CA GLU A 195 -16.50 10.48 -2.53
C GLU A 195 -15.83 9.18 -2.10
N HIS A 196 -16.62 8.12 -2.01
CA HIS A 196 -16.15 6.80 -1.59
C HIS A 196 -15.98 5.88 -2.79
N PHE A 197 -14.88 5.13 -2.83
CA PHE A 197 -14.70 3.98 -3.70
C PHE A 197 -14.54 2.72 -2.85
N CYS A 198 -15.44 1.77 -3.03
CA CYS A 198 -15.45 0.52 -2.27
C CYS A 198 -15.20 -0.67 -3.20
N ILE A 199 -14.40 -1.61 -2.73
CA ILE A 199 -14.09 -2.83 -3.44
C ILE A 199 -14.27 -4.03 -2.52
N PHE A 200 -14.97 -5.04 -3.01
CA PHE A 200 -15.28 -6.25 -2.25
C PHE A 200 -14.95 -7.48 -3.09
N ASP A 201 -14.30 -8.46 -2.48
CA ASP A 201 -14.05 -9.76 -3.06
C ASP A 201 -14.53 -10.85 -2.09
N GLU A 202 -15.39 -11.75 -2.55
CA GLU A 202 -15.92 -12.90 -1.80
C GLU A 202 -16.45 -12.53 -0.40
N LEU A 203 -17.50 -11.67 -0.35
CA LEU A 203 -18.12 -11.26 0.92
C LEU A 203 -18.63 -12.47 1.72
N TYR A 204 -18.24 -12.52 3.00
CA TYR A 204 -18.68 -13.52 3.97
C TYR A 204 -18.35 -14.97 3.56
N SER A 205 -17.14 -15.19 3.06
CA SER A 205 -16.65 -16.52 2.64
C SER A 205 -16.46 -17.48 3.83
N GLY A 206 -16.39 -16.97 5.06
CA GLY A 206 -16.15 -17.73 6.29
C GLY A 206 -17.37 -18.41 6.89
N THR A 207 -18.53 -18.47 6.18
CA THR A 207 -19.73 -19.14 6.63
C THR A 207 -20.39 -19.98 5.53
N ASN A 208 -21.53 -20.62 5.80
CA ASN A 208 -22.21 -21.38 4.78
C ASN A 208 -22.76 -20.50 3.65
N PRO A 209 -22.93 -21.02 2.42
CA PRO A 209 -23.31 -20.22 1.25
C PRO A 209 -24.63 -19.47 1.38
N ILE A 210 -25.59 -20.01 2.13
CA ILE A 210 -26.92 -19.39 2.32
C ILE A 210 -26.77 -18.15 3.21
N GLU A 211 -26.12 -18.31 4.37
CA GLU A 211 -25.86 -17.21 5.30
C GLU A 211 -24.99 -16.14 4.65
N ALA A 212 -23.92 -16.52 3.95
CA ALA A 212 -23.04 -15.63 3.19
C ALA A 212 -23.83 -14.77 2.19
N SER A 213 -24.72 -15.40 1.42
CA SER A 213 -25.56 -14.73 0.43
C SER A 213 -26.54 -13.76 1.07
N MET A 214 -27.17 -14.15 2.19
CA MET A 214 -28.12 -13.31 2.92
C MET A 214 -27.42 -12.09 3.55
N ALA A 215 -26.30 -12.32 4.23
CA ALA A 215 -25.51 -11.27 4.86
C ALA A 215 -24.94 -10.31 3.81
N GLY A 216 -24.35 -10.83 2.72
CA GLY A 216 -23.81 -10.02 1.62
C GLY A 216 -24.88 -9.18 0.93
N TYR A 217 -26.05 -9.77 0.63
CA TYR A 217 -27.17 -9.04 0.05
C TYR A 217 -27.65 -7.91 0.98
N GLY A 218 -27.86 -8.22 2.27
CA GLY A 218 -28.30 -7.24 3.26
C GLY A 218 -27.32 -6.07 3.38
N TYR A 219 -26.02 -6.38 3.47
CA TYR A 219 -24.94 -5.40 3.55
C TYR A 219 -24.89 -4.49 2.32
N LEU A 220 -24.82 -5.05 1.11
CA LEU A 220 -24.76 -4.30 -0.13
C LEU A 220 -26.02 -3.48 -0.39
N LYS A 221 -27.19 -4.00 -0.04
CA LYS A 221 -28.46 -3.27 -0.13
C LYS A 221 -28.50 -2.05 0.81
N TYR A 222 -27.95 -2.19 2.01
CA TYR A 222 -27.84 -1.08 2.96
C TYR A 222 -26.80 -0.06 2.49
N LEU A 223 -25.64 -0.51 2.08
CA LEU A 223 -24.56 0.33 1.56
C LEU A 223 -25.02 1.20 0.36
N ASN A 224 -25.88 0.66 -0.50
CA ASN A 224 -26.42 1.39 -1.66
C ASN A 224 -27.43 2.50 -1.28
N LYS A 225 -27.82 2.59 -0.01
CA LYS A 225 -28.72 3.65 0.50
C LYS A 225 -27.95 4.77 1.21
N CYS A 226 -26.67 4.53 1.54
CA CYS A 226 -25.80 5.51 2.18
C CYS A 226 -25.18 6.44 1.16
#